data_d75e64f6a08ef466e383a67d77a59043
#
_entry.id   d75e64f6a08ef466e383a67d77a59043
#
_cell.length_a   1.000
_cell.length_b   1.000
_cell.length_c   1.000
_cell.angle_alpha   90.00
_cell.angle_beta   90.00
_cell.angle_gamma   90.00
#
_symmetry.space_group_name_H-M   'P 1'
#
loop_
_entity.id
_entity.type
_entity.pdbx_description
1 polymer ?
#
loop_
_entity_poly.entity_id
_entity_poly.type
_entity_poly.pdbx_seq_one_letter_code
_entity_poly.pdbx_strand_id
1 'polypeptide(L)'
;MKFSSYHPVINLIYFAAALIGIILFRHPVFLAISFAASFAWSVKLRGKRGLIFDLCLVPLILLYAGVYASYNHFGVTDLATDFIGNEITLESIVYGLVLGTTAAAFLMMFSCFLAVFSVDKIVYLFGKISPRISLMLSVALRMFGRVRVRASQIEAARRGLGKGVHQGSLWRRMKNGVRELSILITWMLESFIESGFSMKSRGCGLRGRTAYSIYRFDNRDRSLVVVLFACLGGLAAALMLDQTRVYYNPEIIWNR
;
A
#
# COMPACT_ATOMS: atom_id res chain seq x y z
N MET A 1 14.05 -16.67 9.01
CA MET A 1 13.58 -16.75 7.62
C MET A 1 12.70 -15.55 7.33
N LYS A 2 12.84 -14.90 6.17
CA LYS A 2 12.05 -13.70 5.85
C LYS A 2 10.72 -14.11 5.22
N PHE A 3 9.61 -13.54 5.67
CA PHE A 3 8.27 -13.75 5.08
C PHE A 3 8.24 -13.43 3.56
N SER A 4 9.13 -12.56 3.14
CA SER A 4 9.33 -12.23 1.72
C SER A 4 9.79 -13.40 0.83
N SER A 5 10.25 -14.52 1.41
CA SER A 5 10.71 -15.69 0.63
C SER A 5 9.60 -16.65 0.21
N TYR A 6 8.38 -16.48 0.73
CA TYR A 6 7.22 -17.30 0.32
C TYR A 6 6.74 -16.96 -1.09
N HIS A 7 6.00 -17.91 -1.67
CA HIS A 7 5.45 -17.78 -3.02
C HIS A 7 4.59 -16.50 -3.17
N PRO A 8 4.73 -15.71 -4.26
CA PRO A 8 4.06 -14.43 -4.43
C PRO A 8 2.54 -14.47 -4.31
N VAL A 9 1.90 -15.55 -4.78
CA VAL A 9 0.45 -15.75 -4.69
C VAL A 9 0.00 -15.86 -3.23
N ILE A 10 0.75 -16.57 -2.39
CA ILE A 10 0.42 -16.76 -0.97
C ILE A 10 0.55 -15.42 -0.24
N ASN A 11 1.63 -14.69 -0.49
CA ASN A 11 1.80 -13.35 0.07
C ASN A 11 0.64 -12.42 -0.33
N LEU A 12 0.20 -12.49 -1.60
CA LEU A 12 -0.94 -11.68 -2.07
C LEU A 12 -2.22 -12.05 -1.33
N ILE A 13 -2.56 -13.34 -1.24
CA ILE A 13 -3.77 -13.81 -0.56
C ILE A 13 -3.74 -13.41 0.92
N TYR A 14 -2.60 -13.57 1.60
CA TYR A 14 -2.44 -13.18 3.00
C TYR A 14 -2.70 -11.68 3.22
N PHE A 15 -2.03 -10.81 2.45
CA PHE A 15 -2.21 -9.37 2.60
C PHE A 15 -3.60 -8.90 2.17
N ALA A 16 -4.16 -9.49 1.10
CA ALA A 16 -5.53 -9.19 0.67
C ALA A 16 -6.53 -9.56 1.76
N ALA A 17 -6.41 -10.77 2.33
CA ALA A 17 -7.26 -11.24 3.42
C ALA A 17 -7.13 -10.35 4.68
N ALA A 18 -5.91 -9.98 5.06
CA ALA A 18 -5.67 -9.11 6.20
C ALA A 18 -6.26 -7.70 5.98
N LEU A 19 -6.05 -7.09 4.81
CA LEU A 19 -6.60 -5.78 4.48
C LEU A 19 -8.14 -5.78 4.44
N ILE A 20 -8.73 -6.81 3.83
CA ILE A 20 -10.19 -6.98 3.80
C ILE A 20 -10.73 -7.22 5.21
N GLY A 21 -10.05 -8.05 6.02
CA GLY A 21 -10.42 -8.31 7.40
C GLY A 21 -10.45 -7.04 8.26
N ILE A 22 -9.42 -6.19 8.15
CA ILE A 22 -9.35 -4.92 8.89
C ILE A 22 -10.55 -4.01 8.56
N ILE A 23 -11.04 -4.02 7.33
CA ILE A 23 -12.18 -3.18 6.91
C ILE A 23 -13.51 -3.78 7.36
N LEU A 24 -13.65 -5.11 7.33
CA LEU A 24 -14.91 -5.80 7.62
C LEU A 24 -15.18 -5.92 9.12
N PHE A 25 -14.15 -6.16 9.93
CA PHE A 25 -14.29 -6.38 11.37
C PHE A 25 -14.28 -5.06 12.13
N ARG A 26 -15.48 -4.56 12.47
CA ARG A 26 -15.64 -3.31 13.25
C ARG A 26 -15.79 -3.54 14.75
N HIS A 27 -15.63 -4.76 15.21
CA HIS A 27 -15.66 -5.07 16.64
C HIS A 27 -14.36 -4.57 17.32
N PRO A 28 -14.43 -3.83 18.44
CA PRO A 28 -13.25 -3.19 19.06
C PRO A 28 -12.15 -4.17 19.45
N VAL A 29 -12.51 -5.39 19.87
CA VAL A 29 -11.52 -6.44 20.20
C VAL A 29 -10.73 -6.87 18.96
N PHE A 30 -11.42 -7.17 17.85
CA PHE A 30 -10.74 -7.54 16.60
C PHE A 30 -9.91 -6.39 16.05
N LEU A 31 -10.39 -5.16 16.21
CA LEU A 31 -9.66 -3.97 15.79
C LEU A 31 -8.38 -3.76 16.59
N ALA A 32 -8.44 -3.94 17.92
CA ALA A 32 -7.25 -3.85 18.79
C ALA A 32 -6.22 -4.92 18.43
N ILE A 33 -6.65 -6.17 18.17
CA ILE A 33 -5.77 -7.26 17.74
C ILE A 33 -5.15 -6.94 16.38
N SER A 34 -5.96 -6.47 15.42
CA SER A 34 -5.49 -6.12 14.08
C SER A 34 -4.50 -4.96 14.11
N PHE A 35 -4.75 -3.94 14.95
CA PHE A 35 -3.85 -2.81 15.13
C PHE A 35 -2.52 -3.26 15.74
N ALA A 36 -2.56 -4.04 16.84
CA ALA A 36 -1.36 -4.56 17.50
C ALA A 36 -0.54 -5.47 16.57
N ALA A 37 -1.23 -6.35 15.82
CA ALA A 37 -0.58 -7.22 14.84
C ALA A 37 0.07 -6.43 13.70
N SER A 38 -0.63 -5.43 13.15
CA SER A 38 -0.10 -4.57 12.08
C SER A 38 1.08 -3.74 12.56
N PHE A 39 1.03 -3.21 13.76
CA PHE A 39 2.12 -2.48 14.40
C PHE A 39 3.36 -3.37 14.59
N ALA A 40 3.20 -4.54 15.23
CA ALA A 40 4.29 -5.49 15.44
C ALA A 40 4.93 -5.95 14.12
N TRP A 41 4.11 -6.17 13.10
CA TRP A 41 4.56 -6.57 11.78
C TRP A 41 5.31 -5.46 11.05
N SER A 42 4.83 -4.21 11.13
CA SER A 42 5.47 -3.03 10.56
C SER A 42 6.86 -2.80 11.17
N VAL A 43 6.96 -2.83 12.49
CA VAL A 43 8.24 -2.68 13.21
C VAL A 43 9.21 -3.81 12.83
N LYS A 44 8.74 -5.06 12.72
CA LYS A 44 9.57 -6.21 12.35
C LYS A 44 10.11 -6.12 10.92
N LEU A 45 9.33 -5.61 9.97
CA LEU A 45 9.70 -5.52 8.56
C LEU A 45 10.54 -4.28 8.23
N ARG A 46 10.19 -3.13 8.81
CA ARG A 46 10.77 -1.81 8.46
C ARG A 46 11.70 -1.25 9.52
N GLY A 47 11.76 -1.86 10.71
CA GLY A 47 12.61 -1.43 11.82
C GLY A 47 12.26 -0.01 12.31
N LYS A 48 13.29 0.82 12.59
CA LYS A 48 13.10 2.19 13.10
C LYS A 48 12.22 3.08 12.22
N ARG A 49 12.26 2.91 10.89
CA ARG A 49 11.42 3.70 9.97
C ARG A 49 9.95 3.31 10.07
N GLY A 50 9.67 2.03 10.28
CA GLY A 50 8.31 1.54 10.54
C GLY A 50 7.77 2.11 11.84
N LEU A 51 8.56 2.03 12.92
CA LEU A 51 8.18 2.53 14.24
C LEU A 51 7.85 4.05 14.21
N ILE A 52 8.67 4.87 13.55
CA ILE A 52 8.41 6.31 13.43
C ILE A 52 7.11 6.55 12.66
N PHE A 53 6.89 5.84 11.56
CA PHE A 53 5.67 5.95 10.76
C PHE A 53 4.43 5.57 11.58
N ASP A 54 4.48 4.45 12.29
CA ASP A 54 3.38 3.93 13.10
C ASP A 54 3.08 4.87 14.28
N LEU A 55 4.11 5.44 14.90
CA LEU A 55 3.96 6.40 15.99
C LEU A 55 3.32 7.71 15.51
N CYS A 56 3.64 8.16 14.30
CA CYS A 56 3.02 9.34 13.70
C CYS A 56 1.53 9.14 13.38
N LEU A 57 1.07 7.90 13.22
CA LEU A 57 -0.35 7.61 12.98
C LEU A 57 -1.20 7.73 14.25
N VAL A 58 -0.61 7.55 15.46
CA VAL A 58 -1.37 7.63 16.72
C VAL A 58 -1.99 9.02 16.94
N PRO A 59 -1.24 10.15 16.87
CA PRO A 59 -1.87 11.47 16.97
C PRO A 59 -2.86 11.76 15.85
N LEU A 60 -2.67 11.18 14.67
CA LEU A 60 -3.60 11.31 13.55
C LEU A 60 -4.94 10.62 13.85
N ILE A 61 -4.94 9.46 14.55
CA ILE A 61 -6.17 8.79 15.00
C ILE A 61 -6.96 9.70 15.93
N LEU A 62 -6.29 10.31 16.93
CA LEU A 62 -6.93 11.20 17.89
C LEU A 62 -7.49 12.46 17.21
N LEU A 63 -6.74 13.05 16.31
CA LEU A 63 -7.17 14.19 15.52
C LEU A 63 -8.40 13.83 14.66
N TYR A 64 -8.37 12.68 14.00
CA TYR A 64 -9.48 12.20 13.18
C TYR A 64 -10.74 11.98 14.03
N ALA A 65 -10.60 11.37 15.22
CA ALA A 65 -11.72 11.14 16.12
C ALA A 65 -12.35 12.45 16.60
N GLY A 66 -11.52 13.45 16.95
CA GLY A 66 -11.99 14.78 17.33
C GLY A 66 -12.74 15.51 16.20
N VAL A 67 -12.16 15.53 15.01
CA VAL A 67 -12.81 16.11 13.82
C VAL A 67 -14.09 15.38 13.48
N TYR A 68 -14.10 14.05 13.55
CA TYR A 68 -15.30 13.27 13.26
C TYR A 68 -16.43 13.57 14.25
N ALA A 69 -16.14 13.69 15.55
CA ALA A 69 -17.10 14.02 16.58
C ALA A 69 -17.69 15.42 16.42
N SER A 70 -16.90 16.39 15.92
CA SER A 70 -17.37 17.75 15.65
C SER A 70 -18.29 17.86 14.43
N TYR A 71 -18.26 16.90 13.50
CA TYR A 71 -19.12 16.89 12.31
C TYR A 71 -20.34 15.97 12.42
N ASN A 72 -20.27 14.95 13.27
CA ASN A 72 -21.31 13.92 13.37
C ASN A 72 -21.88 13.89 14.80
N HIS A 73 -23.15 14.24 14.93
CA HIS A 73 -23.87 14.44 16.19
C HIS A 73 -24.91 13.32 16.41
N PHE A 74 -24.51 12.05 16.31
CA PHE A 74 -25.39 10.94 16.62
C PHE A 74 -25.04 10.36 17.98
N GLY A 75 -26.03 9.92 18.71
CA GLY A 75 -25.90 9.30 20.03
C GLY A 75 -26.87 9.88 21.03
N VAL A 76 -26.91 9.29 22.22
CA VAL A 76 -27.83 9.65 23.29
C VAL A 76 -27.11 10.30 24.47
N THR A 77 -25.78 10.12 24.58
CA THR A 77 -24.97 10.63 25.70
C THR A 77 -24.22 11.89 25.31
N ASP A 78 -24.75 13.05 25.71
CA ASP A 78 -24.14 14.33 25.48
C ASP A 78 -22.99 14.57 26.49
N LEU A 79 -21.80 14.88 25.99
CA LEU A 79 -20.62 15.16 26.80
C LEU A 79 -20.28 16.64 26.88
N ALA A 80 -20.36 17.35 25.77
CA ALA A 80 -20.02 18.77 25.67
C ALA A 80 -20.65 19.39 24.43
N THR A 81 -20.77 20.72 24.43
CA THR A 81 -21.16 21.51 23.26
C THR A 81 -19.91 22.10 22.62
N ASP A 82 -19.79 21.97 21.30
CA ASP A 82 -18.70 22.57 20.52
C ASP A 82 -18.85 24.10 20.45
N PHE A 83 -17.80 24.80 20.04
CA PHE A 83 -17.78 26.26 19.82
C PHE A 83 -18.88 26.74 18.86
N ILE A 84 -19.43 25.86 18.03
CA ILE A 84 -20.47 26.12 17.05
C ILE A 84 -21.90 25.87 17.63
N GLY A 85 -21.97 25.34 18.88
CA GLY A 85 -23.24 25.01 19.54
C GLY A 85 -23.76 23.58 19.24
N ASN A 86 -22.95 22.72 18.66
CA ASN A 86 -23.29 21.33 18.36
C ASN A 86 -22.97 20.43 19.57
N GLU A 87 -23.82 19.45 19.83
CA GLU A 87 -23.63 18.49 20.93
C GLU A 87 -22.62 17.39 20.51
N ILE A 88 -21.54 17.26 21.27
CA ILE A 88 -20.56 16.19 21.09
C ILE A 88 -20.97 15.01 21.95
N THR A 89 -21.27 13.89 21.30
CA THR A 89 -21.74 12.67 21.95
C THR A 89 -20.59 11.67 22.13
N LEU A 90 -20.67 10.86 23.19
CA LEU A 90 -19.66 9.81 23.46
C LEU A 90 -19.62 8.78 22.31
N GLU A 91 -20.77 8.41 21.77
CA GLU A 91 -20.90 7.46 20.67
C GLU A 91 -20.18 7.95 19.42
N SER A 92 -20.27 9.24 19.12
CA SER A 92 -19.59 9.86 17.98
C SER A 92 -18.06 9.82 18.13
N ILE A 93 -17.54 10.10 19.35
CA ILE A 93 -16.09 10.01 19.63
C ILE A 93 -15.61 8.56 19.50
N VAL A 94 -16.32 7.60 20.11
CA VAL A 94 -15.95 6.18 20.06
C VAL A 94 -15.96 5.67 18.61
N TYR A 95 -16.98 6.03 17.84
CA TYR A 95 -17.02 5.65 16.43
C TYR A 95 -15.92 6.30 15.61
N GLY A 96 -15.59 7.57 15.87
CA GLY A 96 -14.45 8.25 15.28
C GLY A 96 -13.12 7.57 15.59
N LEU A 97 -12.92 7.11 16.84
CA LEU A 97 -11.76 6.31 17.23
C LEU A 97 -11.71 4.96 16.51
N VAL A 98 -12.84 4.27 16.35
CA VAL A 98 -12.91 3.01 15.62
C VAL A 98 -12.54 3.20 14.15
N LEU A 99 -13.07 4.23 13.49
CA LEU A 99 -12.73 4.54 12.10
C LEU A 99 -11.26 4.96 11.95
N GLY A 100 -10.76 5.82 12.85
CA GLY A 100 -9.36 6.26 12.85
C GLY A 100 -8.38 5.10 13.06
N THR A 101 -8.67 4.20 14.01
CA THR A 101 -7.85 3.00 14.24
C THR A 101 -7.92 2.03 13.08
N THR A 102 -9.07 1.86 12.44
CA THR A 102 -9.22 1.03 11.23
C THR A 102 -8.36 1.58 10.10
N ALA A 103 -8.42 2.89 9.86
CA ALA A 103 -7.60 3.55 8.84
C ALA A 103 -6.09 3.43 9.13
N ALA A 104 -5.68 3.60 10.38
CA ALA A 104 -4.28 3.46 10.78
C ALA A 104 -3.79 2.01 10.64
N ALA A 105 -4.54 1.03 11.11
CA ALA A 105 -4.21 -0.40 10.94
C ALA A 105 -4.10 -0.77 9.46
N PHE A 106 -5.02 -0.26 8.63
CA PHE A 106 -4.99 -0.46 7.18
C PHE A 106 -3.71 0.14 6.56
N LEU A 107 -3.35 1.38 6.90
CA LEU A 107 -2.14 2.03 6.40
C LEU A 107 -0.86 1.33 6.83
N MET A 108 -0.79 0.87 8.10
CA MET A 108 0.32 0.06 8.61
C MET A 108 0.46 -1.25 7.82
N MET A 109 -0.65 -1.98 7.64
CA MET A 109 -0.65 -3.25 6.92
C MET A 109 -0.36 -3.07 5.43
N PHE A 110 -0.89 -2.03 4.80
CA PHE A 110 -0.60 -1.67 3.41
C PHE A 110 0.89 -1.29 3.22
N SER A 111 1.46 -0.60 4.19
CA SER A 111 2.90 -0.30 4.21
C SER A 111 3.76 -1.57 4.29
N CYS A 112 3.33 -2.57 5.07
CA CYS A 112 3.96 -3.90 5.11
C CYS A 112 3.84 -4.63 3.78
N PHE A 113 2.67 -4.56 3.14
CA PHE A 113 2.46 -5.10 1.80
C PHE A 113 3.46 -4.54 0.81
N LEU A 114 3.62 -3.22 0.75
CA LEU A 114 4.60 -2.57 -0.14
C LEU A 114 6.05 -2.95 0.18
N ALA A 115 6.37 -3.24 1.44
CA ALA A 115 7.71 -3.67 1.84
C ALA A 115 8.03 -5.13 1.44
N VAL A 116 7.02 -6.01 1.41
CA VAL A 116 7.17 -7.43 1.07
C VAL A 116 7.04 -7.67 -0.44
N PHE A 117 6.20 -6.89 -1.11
CA PHE A 117 5.98 -7.00 -2.54
C PHE A 117 7.09 -6.31 -3.33
N SER A 118 8.05 -7.09 -3.80
CA SER A 118 9.06 -6.62 -4.74
C SER A 118 8.49 -6.55 -6.17
N VAL A 119 9.15 -5.75 -7.00
CA VAL A 119 8.85 -5.61 -8.43
C VAL A 119 8.78 -6.97 -9.13
N ASP A 120 9.70 -7.89 -8.80
CA ASP A 120 9.76 -9.23 -9.40
C ASP A 120 8.54 -10.08 -9.09
N LYS A 121 7.96 -9.94 -7.88
CA LYS A 121 6.74 -10.63 -7.49
C LYS A 121 5.52 -10.13 -8.26
N ILE A 122 5.44 -8.82 -8.47
CA ILE A 122 4.37 -8.20 -9.26
C ILE A 122 4.45 -8.70 -10.71
N VAL A 123 5.63 -8.66 -11.32
CA VAL A 123 5.87 -9.16 -12.68
C VAL A 123 5.51 -10.64 -12.80
N TYR A 124 5.83 -11.45 -11.79
CA TYR A 124 5.49 -12.87 -11.76
C TYR A 124 3.97 -13.11 -11.74
N LEU A 125 3.23 -12.38 -10.89
CA LEU A 125 1.77 -12.51 -10.80
C LEU A 125 1.09 -12.18 -12.14
N PHE A 126 1.48 -11.08 -12.76
CA PHE A 126 0.95 -10.70 -14.08
C PHE A 126 1.40 -11.64 -15.19
N GLY A 127 2.59 -12.26 -15.04
CA GLY A 127 3.12 -13.23 -16.00
C GLY A 127 2.28 -14.47 -16.15
N LYS A 128 1.62 -14.89 -15.07
CA LYS A 128 0.72 -16.03 -15.06
C LYS A 128 -0.61 -15.75 -15.77
N ILE A 129 -1.07 -14.48 -15.73
CA ILE A 129 -2.32 -14.04 -16.37
C ILE A 129 -2.09 -13.75 -17.85
N SER A 130 -1.06 -12.98 -18.17
CA SER A 130 -0.72 -12.60 -19.54
C SER A 130 0.79 -12.35 -19.70
N PRO A 131 1.50 -13.15 -20.51
CA PRO A 131 2.93 -12.97 -20.75
C PRO A 131 3.28 -11.62 -21.39
N ARG A 132 2.34 -11.02 -22.16
CA ARG A 132 2.52 -9.70 -22.78
C ARG A 132 2.54 -8.59 -21.75
N ILE A 133 1.59 -8.58 -20.81
CA ILE A 133 1.50 -7.59 -19.72
C ILE A 133 2.71 -7.69 -18.81
N SER A 134 3.12 -8.90 -18.45
CA SER A 134 4.32 -9.13 -17.63
C SER A 134 5.58 -8.56 -18.27
N LEU A 135 5.75 -8.74 -19.57
CA LEU A 135 6.89 -8.19 -20.30
C LEU A 135 6.85 -6.66 -20.30
N MET A 136 5.69 -6.08 -20.64
CA MET A 136 5.52 -4.63 -20.63
C MET A 136 5.80 -4.02 -19.27
N LEU A 137 5.27 -4.64 -18.21
CA LEU A 137 5.48 -4.22 -16.82
C LEU A 137 6.95 -4.35 -16.41
N SER A 138 7.61 -5.46 -16.77
CA SER A 138 9.04 -5.67 -16.50
C SER A 138 9.91 -4.60 -17.14
N VAL A 139 9.64 -4.26 -18.40
CA VAL A 139 10.37 -3.20 -19.12
C VAL A 139 10.10 -1.84 -18.49
N ALA A 140 8.84 -1.51 -18.21
CA ALA A 140 8.46 -0.24 -17.59
C ALA A 140 9.14 -0.07 -16.21
N LEU A 141 9.05 -1.08 -15.34
CA LEU A 141 9.64 -1.02 -14.00
C LEU A 141 11.18 -0.93 -14.02
N ARG A 142 11.82 -1.60 -14.98
CA ARG A 142 13.27 -1.47 -15.19
C ARG A 142 13.65 -0.06 -15.66
N MET A 143 12.80 0.58 -16.47
CA MET A 143 13.04 1.95 -16.94
C MET A 143 12.96 2.96 -15.79
N PHE A 144 12.08 2.79 -14.79
CA PHE A 144 12.01 3.69 -13.63
C PHE A 144 13.37 3.81 -12.89
N GLY A 145 14.08 2.68 -12.71
CA GLY A 145 15.42 2.71 -12.13
C GLY A 145 16.43 3.51 -12.96
N ARG A 146 16.39 3.34 -14.29
CA ARG A 146 17.29 4.03 -15.23
C ARG A 146 17.01 5.52 -15.33
N VAL A 147 15.70 5.92 -15.27
CA VAL A 147 15.29 7.32 -15.34
C VAL A 147 15.92 8.16 -14.24
N ARG A 148 15.95 7.66 -12.99
CA ARG A 148 16.59 8.36 -11.87
C ARG A 148 18.08 8.62 -12.11
N VAL A 149 18.79 7.60 -12.58
CA VAL A 149 20.24 7.73 -12.86
C VAL A 149 20.45 8.72 -14.01
N ARG A 150 19.65 8.63 -15.08
CA ARG A 150 19.78 9.50 -16.24
C ARG A 150 19.39 10.94 -15.92
N ALA A 151 18.35 11.16 -15.12
CA ALA A 151 17.97 12.49 -14.63
C ALA A 151 19.14 13.16 -13.88
N SER A 152 19.78 12.43 -12.97
CA SER A 152 20.96 12.92 -12.24
C SER A 152 22.13 13.27 -13.19
N GLN A 153 22.37 12.46 -14.23
CA GLN A 153 23.43 12.73 -15.23
C GLN A 153 23.10 13.98 -16.05
N ILE A 154 21.85 14.14 -16.50
CA ILE A 154 21.39 15.31 -17.27
C ILE A 154 21.50 16.57 -16.39
N GLU A 155 21.04 16.50 -15.13
CA GLU A 155 21.16 17.61 -14.20
C GLU A 155 22.62 18.01 -13.98
N ALA A 156 23.52 17.05 -13.75
CA ALA A 156 24.94 17.32 -13.57
C ALA A 156 25.55 18.01 -14.78
N ALA A 157 25.28 17.52 -16.00
CA ALA A 157 25.76 18.12 -17.24
C ALA A 157 25.21 19.55 -17.43
N ARG A 158 23.93 19.76 -17.17
CA ARG A 158 23.29 21.08 -17.31
C ARG A 158 23.76 22.07 -16.23
N ARG A 159 24.05 21.57 -15.02
CA ARG A 159 24.61 22.37 -13.93
C ARG A 159 26.00 22.91 -14.31
N GLY A 160 26.83 22.12 -14.99
CA GLY A 160 28.13 22.55 -15.50
C GLY A 160 28.00 23.68 -16.55
N LEU A 161 26.90 23.74 -17.29
CA LEU A 161 26.60 24.80 -18.25
C LEU A 161 25.87 26.02 -17.66
N GLY A 162 25.72 26.12 -16.34
CA GLY A 162 24.98 27.18 -15.67
C GLY A 162 23.45 27.17 -15.89
N LYS A 163 22.89 26.03 -16.38
CA LYS A 163 21.46 25.84 -16.73
C LYS A 163 20.79 24.75 -15.88
N GLY A 164 21.30 24.48 -14.69
CA GLY A 164 20.71 23.54 -13.74
C GLY A 164 19.36 24.01 -13.20
N VAL A 165 18.55 23.07 -12.69
CA VAL A 165 17.21 23.35 -12.12
C VAL A 165 17.27 24.29 -10.93
N HIS A 166 18.36 24.26 -10.17
CA HIS A 166 18.53 25.11 -8.98
C HIS A 166 19.20 26.47 -9.25
N GLN A 167 19.53 26.76 -10.51
CA GLN A 167 20.29 27.98 -10.88
C GLN A 167 19.38 29.04 -11.48
N GLY A 168 19.50 30.27 -11.00
CA GLY A 168 18.80 31.47 -11.49
C GLY A 168 17.49 31.81 -10.76
N SER A 169 16.73 32.76 -11.32
CA SER A 169 15.42 33.20 -10.83
C SER A 169 14.39 32.06 -10.87
N LEU A 170 13.33 32.11 -10.08
CA LEU A 170 12.25 31.10 -10.02
C LEU A 170 11.70 30.76 -11.42
N TRP A 171 11.47 31.75 -12.25
CA TRP A 171 11.02 31.56 -13.64
C TRP A 171 12.04 30.79 -14.51
N ARG A 172 13.33 31.09 -14.34
CA ARG A 172 14.41 30.36 -15.03
C ARG A 172 14.52 28.92 -14.54
N ARG A 173 14.33 28.68 -13.23
CA ARG A 173 14.33 27.32 -12.65
C ARG A 173 13.21 26.47 -13.24
N MET A 174 12.00 27.00 -13.32
CA MET A 174 10.87 26.29 -13.97
C MET A 174 11.18 25.98 -15.45
N LYS A 175 11.65 26.95 -16.22
CA LYS A 175 12.03 26.74 -17.62
C LYS A 175 13.14 25.72 -17.78
N ASN A 176 14.13 25.71 -16.89
CA ASN A 176 15.20 24.72 -16.88
C ASN A 176 14.67 23.33 -16.55
N GLY A 177 13.76 23.22 -15.55
CA GLY A 177 13.13 21.95 -15.20
C GLY A 177 12.30 21.36 -16.33
N VAL A 178 11.50 22.18 -17.03
CA VAL A 178 10.72 21.75 -18.21
C VAL A 178 11.64 21.24 -19.34
N ARG A 179 12.76 21.93 -19.58
CA ARG A 179 13.75 21.47 -20.59
C ARG A 179 14.41 20.16 -20.18
N GLU A 180 14.75 19.99 -18.89
CA GLU A 180 15.33 18.76 -18.40
C GLU A 180 14.36 17.60 -18.53
N LEU A 181 13.08 17.82 -18.21
CA LEU A 181 12.01 16.84 -18.41
C LEU A 181 11.84 16.49 -19.89
N SER A 182 11.90 17.48 -20.79
CA SER A 182 11.83 17.24 -22.24
C SER A 182 12.97 16.34 -22.73
N ILE A 183 14.21 16.62 -22.31
CA ILE A 183 15.37 15.80 -22.68
C ILE A 183 15.21 14.37 -22.14
N LEU A 184 14.69 14.24 -20.93
CA LEU A 184 14.47 12.95 -20.28
C LEU A 184 13.41 12.13 -20.99
N ILE A 185 12.30 12.75 -21.41
CA ILE A 185 11.23 12.10 -22.19
C ILE A 185 11.74 11.65 -23.55
N THR A 186 12.49 12.50 -24.27
CA THR A 186 13.08 12.13 -25.58
C THR A 186 13.99 10.92 -25.42
N TRP A 187 14.90 10.96 -24.44
CA TRP A 187 15.77 9.82 -24.16
C TRP A 187 15.01 8.55 -23.79
N MET A 188 13.92 8.66 -23.01
CA MET A 188 13.08 7.51 -22.69
C MET A 188 12.44 6.90 -23.94
N LEU A 189 11.88 7.72 -24.83
CA LEU A 189 11.27 7.27 -26.07
C LEU A 189 12.28 6.56 -26.97
N GLU A 190 13.45 7.13 -27.18
CA GLU A 190 14.54 6.50 -27.92
C GLU A 190 14.93 5.14 -27.32
N SER A 191 15.14 5.09 -26.00
CA SER A 191 15.47 3.85 -25.29
C SER A 191 14.38 2.79 -25.36
N PHE A 192 13.09 3.18 -25.40
CA PHE A 192 11.98 2.26 -25.63
C PHE A 192 12.00 1.68 -27.05
N ILE A 193 12.22 2.52 -28.07
CA ILE A 193 12.29 2.10 -29.45
C ILE A 193 13.46 1.12 -29.67
N GLU A 194 14.65 1.47 -29.21
CA GLU A 194 15.83 0.59 -29.28
C GLU A 194 15.62 -0.74 -28.56
N SER A 195 15.05 -0.70 -27.36
CA SER A 195 14.72 -1.91 -26.60
C SER A 195 13.68 -2.76 -27.35
N GLY A 196 12.71 -2.13 -28.01
CA GLY A 196 11.71 -2.81 -28.81
C GLY A 196 12.33 -3.54 -30.02
N PHE A 197 13.21 -2.89 -30.75
CA PHE A 197 13.96 -3.50 -31.87
C PHE A 197 14.82 -4.67 -31.38
N SER A 198 15.57 -4.47 -30.30
CA SER A 198 16.39 -5.53 -29.71
C SER A 198 15.57 -6.73 -29.22
N MET A 199 14.38 -6.51 -28.68
CA MET A 199 13.46 -7.60 -28.31
C MET A 199 12.90 -8.31 -29.52
N LYS A 200 12.54 -7.58 -30.58
CA LYS A 200 12.02 -8.15 -31.83
C LYS A 200 13.07 -9.04 -32.50
N SER A 201 14.32 -8.61 -32.58
CA SER A 201 15.42 -9.39 -33.15
C SER A 201 15.72 -10.67 -32.38
N ARG A 202 15.43 -10.69 -31.06
CA ARG A 202 15.54 -11.90 -30.19
C ARG A 202 14.31 -12.80 -30.23
N GLY A 203 13.36 -12.58 -31.14
CA GLY A 203 12.17 -13.41 -31.28
C GLY A 203 11.10 -13.21 -30.22
N CYS A 204 11.06 -12.06 -29.54
CA CYS A 204 10.09 -11.79 -28.48
C CYS A 204 8.62 -11.81 -28.95
N GLY A 205 8.35 -11.73 -30.25
CA GLY A 205 7.02 -11.76 -30.86
C GLY A 205 6.52 -13.13 -31.29
N LEU A 206 7.32 -14.18 -31.17
CA LEU A 206 6.98 -15.53 -31.61
C LEU A 206 5.88 -16.16 -30.73
N ARG A 207 5.04 -16.99 -31.35
CA ARG A 207 3.99 -17.77 -30.66
C ARG A 207 4.64 -18.87 -29.80
N GLY A 208 4.00 -19.22 -28.66
CA GLY A 208 4.48 -20.27 -27.75
C GLY A 208 5.49 -19.81 -26.70
N ARG A 209 5.67 -18.49 -26.52
CA ARG A 209 6.54 -17.94 -25.51
C ARG A 209 6.01 -18.23 -24.09
N THR A 210 6.87 -18.84 -23.25
CA THR A 210 6.64 -19.04 -21.83
C THR A 210 7.36 -17.98 -20.99
N ALA A 211 6.76 -17.59 -19.86
CA ALA A 211 7.42 -16.73 -18.90
C ALA A 211 8.32 -17.57 -17.98
N TYR A 212 9.60 -17.19 -17.84
CA TYR A 212 10.50 -17.82 -16.89
C TYR A 212 10.03 -17.52 -15.46
N SER A 213 9.83 -18.59 -14.67
CA SER A 213 9.40 -18.48 -13.27
C SER A 213 10.56 -18.86 -12.35
N ILE A 214 10.97 -17.90 -11.50
CA ILE A 214 11.97 -18.11 -10.44
C ILE A 214 11.31 -18.77 -9.21
N TYR A 215 10.00 -18.60 -9.05
CA TYR A 215 9.26 -19.06 -7.88
C TYR A 215 8.75 -20.48 -8.09
N ARG A 216 9.11 -21.40 -7.18
CA ARG A 216 8.60 -22.77 -7.13
C ARG A 216 7.77 -22.94 -5.87
N PHE A 217 6.73 -23.75 -5.96
CA PHE A 217 5.84 -24.05 -4.85
C PHE A 217 6.48 -25.11 -3.96
N ASP A 218 6.86 -24.75 -2.74
CA ASP A 218 7.59 -25.60 -1.80
C ASP A 218 6.65 -26.20 -0.73
N ASN A 219 7.10 -27.23 0.01
CA ASN A 219 6.31 -27.84 1.08
C ASN A 219 5.93 -26.87 2.19
N ARG A 220 6.78 -25.86 2.44
CA ARG A 220 6.49 -24.74 3.37
C ARG A 220 5.34 -23.88 2.91
N ASP A 221 5.23 -23.66 1.61
CA ASP A 221 4.14 -22.90 1.00
C ASP A 221 2.80 -23.63 1.19
N ARG A 222 2.81 -24.97 1.07
CA ARG A 222 1.61 -25.81 1.29
C ARG A 222 1.11 -25.72 2.74
N SER A 223 2.01 -25.83 3.72
CA SER A 223 1.61 -25.74 5.13
C SER A 223 1.00 -24.38 5.47
N LEU A 224 1.59 -23.30 4.96
CA LEU A 224 1.09 -21.93 5.18
C LEU A 224 -0.27 -21.72 4.49
N VAL A 225 -0.48 -22.28 3.31
CA VAL A 225 -1.78 -22.24 2.60
C VAL A 225 -2.87 -22.93 3.43
N VAL A 226 -2.60 -24.11 3.98
CA VAL A 226 -3.59 -24.84 4.81
C VAL A 226 -3.98 -24.00 6.04
N VAL A 227 -2.99 -23.46 6.76
CA VAL A 227 -3.24 -22.58 7.91
C VAL A 227 -4.04 -21.35 7.52
N LEU A 228 -3.69 -20.72 6.40
CA LEU A 228 -4.35 -19.51 5.91
C LEU A 228 -5.82 -19.80 5.54
N PHE A 229 -6.10 -20.89 4.86
CA PHE A 229 -7.46 -21.30 4.54
C PHE A 229 -8.27 -21.66 5.79
N ALA A 230 -7.66 -22.34 6.78
CA ALA A 230 -8.32 -22.61 8.05
C ALA A 230 -8.68 -21.32 8.81
N CYS A 231 -7.75 -20.35 8.87
CA CYS A 231 -8.02 -19.04 9.48
C CYS A 231 -9.10 -18.28 8.73
N LEU A 232 -9.06 -18.26 7.40
CA LEU A 232 -10.09 -17.60 6.57
C LEU A 232 -11.46 -18.27 6.74
N GLY A 233 -11.52 -19.59 6.83
CA GLY A 233 -12.75 -20.32 7.13
C GLY A 233 -13.33 -19.96 8.49
N GLY A 234 -12.48 -19.87 9.52
CA GLY A 234 -12.90 -19.41 10.86
C GLY A 234 -13.41 -17.98 10.87
N LEU A 235 -12.73 -17.06 10.17
CA LEU A 235 -13.17 -15.67 10.04
C LEU A 235 -14.48 -15.56 9.24
N ALA A 236 -14.64 -16.35 8.19
CA ALA A 236 -15.90 -16.39 7.42
C ALA A 236 -17.06 -16.93 8.26
N ALA A 237 -16.83 -17.96 9.06
CA ALA A 237 -17.83 -18.47 10.00
C ALA A 237 -18.23 -17.43 11.05
N ALA A 238 -17.26 -16.69 11.61
CA ALA A 238 -17.52 -15.60 12.55
C ALA A 238 -18.35 -14.46 11.91
N LEU A 239 -18.10 -14.15 10.65
CA LEU A 239 -18.91 -13.19 9.88
C LEU A 239 -20.35 -13.68 9.66
N MET A 240 -20.54 -14.97 9.36
CA MET A 240 -21.87 -15.56 9.16
C MET A 240 -22.70 -15.61 10.45
N LEU A 241 -22.04 -15.76 11.60
CA LEU A 241 -22.67 -15.74 12.93
C LEU A 241 -22.95 -14.32 13.46
N ASP A 242 -22.63 -13.29 12.67
CA ASP A 242 -22.79 -11.84 12.98
C ASP A 242 -22.13 -11.39 14.31
N GLN A 243 -21.19 -12.16 14.83
CA GLN A 243 -20.45 -11.87 16.08
C GLN A 243 -19.35 -10.83 15.91
N THR A 244 -19.15 -10.32 14.70
CA THR A 244 -18.03 -9.43 14.36
C THR A 244 -18.44 -7.98 14.18
N ARG A 245 -19.73 -7.67 14.34
CA ARG A 245 -20.28 -6.34 14.16
C ARG A 245 -20.74 -5.75 15.48
N VAL A 246 -20.37 -4.51 15.74
CA VAL A 246 -20.92 -3.68 16.79
C VAL A 246 -21.60 -2.50 16.11
N TYR A 247 -22.83 -2.22 16.53
CA TYR A 247 -23.58 -1.05 16.06
C TYR A 247 -23.32 0.10 17.02
N TYR A 248 -22.94 1.26 16.46
CA TYR A 248 -22.58 2.46 17.21
C TYR A 248 -23.64 3.57 17.09
N ASN A 249 -24.74 3.34 16.36
CA ASN A 249 -25.78 4.32 16.10
C ASN A 249 -27.17 3.66 16.25
N PRO A 250 -28.11 4.19 17.05
CA PRO A 250 -28.00 5.37 17.91
C PRO A 250 -27.31 5.11 19.25
N GLU A 251 -27.22 3.85 19.69
CA GLU A 251 -26.57 3.40 20.92
C GLU A 251 -25.51 2.34 20.62
N ILE A 252 -24.57 2.15 21.53
CA ILE A 252 -23.55 1.11 21.40
C ILE A 252 -24.16 -0.23 21.76
N ILE A 253 -24.59 -1.00 20.75
CA ILE A 253 -25.18 -2.33 20.92
C ILE A 253 -24.10 -3.38 20.66
N TRP A 254 -23.74 -4.10 21.72
CA TRP A 254 -22.85 -5.26 21.65
C TRP A 254 -23.69 -6.47 21.28
N ASN A 255 -23.48 -7.04 20.11
CA ASN A 255 -24.08 -8.32 19.78
C ASN A 255 -23.39 -9.41 20.62
N ARG A 256 -24.17 -10.08 21.48
CA ARG A 256 -23.71 -11.16 22.37
C ARG A 256 -23.55 -12.47 21.61
#